data_7f1d08296fc6b11328843c1f61d9aeb9
#
_entry.id   7f1d08296fc6b11328843c1f61d9aeb9
#
_cell.length_a   1.000
_cell.length_b   1.000
_cell.length_c   1.000
_cell.angle_alpha   90.00
_cell.angle_beta   90.00
_cell.angle_gamma   90.00
#
_symmetry.space_group_name_H-M   'P 1'
#
loop_
_entity.id
_entity.type
_entity.pdbx_description
1 polymer ?
#
loop_
_entity_poly.entity_id
_entity_poly.type
_entity_poly.pdbx_seq_one_letter_code
_entity_poly.pdbx_strand_id
1 'polypeptide(L)'
;KGEIGMEVYPALLGVGYIVGPRVASFMFVGSIVGWLVIIPMICLFGPDTWLYPADPGVTISQLYAAGGAAAIWSKYVKYIGAGAIATGGIISLIKSMPLIISTFRDSMKSMKGGSVKGTARTDRDLPMNFILIGIVAMVVIIWAVPAIPVNPLGALLIVIFGFFFATVSSRMVGMIGSSNNPVSGMAIATLLISTIVIKSSGQTGIDGMKAAIAIGSVICVIAAIAGDTSQDLKTGYLLGATPKTQQIGELIGVVASGLAIGGVLYLLDAAWGYGGAEVPAPQAGLMKMIVEGIMGGNLPWALVFIGVFLAIGLEILRIPVMPFAIGLYLPIYLNATIMIGGVVRMFMDGRKNVDEKTKNDQVTDGTLYCAGMIAGEGLVGIALAILAVAGISLDVSGVVNFGNIGGVVLMIIMILTLLKFSLWKKKKA
;
A
#
# COMPACT_ATOMS: atom_id res chain seq x y z
N LYS A 1 -16.67 -5.04 25.67
CA LYS A 1 -15.19 -5.09 25.52
C LYS A 1 -14.73 -4.70 24.09
N GLY A 2 -15.64 -4.26 23.23
CA GLY A 2 -15.32 -3.60 21.96
C GLY A 2 -15.02 -2.13 22.17
N GLU A 3 -14.32 -1.50 21.21
CA GLU A 3 -13.96 -0.09 21.22
C GLU A 3 -14.26 0.52 19.85
N ILE A 4 -14.76 1.76 19.84
CA ILE A 4 -14.93 2.56 18.63
C ILE A 4 -14.22 3.88 18.87
N GLY A 5 -13.36 4.25 17.94
CA GLY A 5 -12.62 5.51 17.97
C GLY A 5 -12.42 6.05 16.57
N MET A 6 -11.90 7.26 16.49
CA MET A 6 -11.57 7.96 15.26
C MET A 6 -10.33 8.81 15.48
N GLU A 7 -9.40 8.77 14.55
CA GLU A 7 -8.23 9.64 14.51
C GLU A 7 -8.40 10.74 13.47
N VAL A 8 -7.88 11.92 13.75
CA VAL A 8 -7.98 13.09 12.88
C VAL A 8 -6.76 13.13 11.96
N TYR A 9 -6.82 12.35 10.87
CA TYR A 9 -5.79 12.33 9.84
C TYR A 9 -6.34 12.90 8.52
N PRO A 10 -5.82 14.03 8.03
CA PRO A 10 -6.21 14.61 6.74
C PRO A 10 -6.02 13.64 5.57
N ALA A 11 -4.90 12.91 5.54
CA ALA A 11 -4.63 11.94 4.49
C ALA A 11 -5.67 10.82 4.43
N LEU A 12 -6.09 10.27 5.59
CA LEU A 12 -7.07 9.18 5.63
C LEU A 12 -8.46 9.63 5.22
N LEU A 13 -8.86 10.86 5.60
CA LEU A 13 -10.09 11.48 5.10
C LEU A 13 -10.04 11.61 3.58
N GLY A 14 -8.91 12.09 3.04
CA GLY A 14 -8.66 12.22 1.61
C GLY A 14 -8.70 10.88 0.88
N VAL A 15 -8.04 9.86 1.42
CA VAL A 15 -8.09 8.48 0.87
C VAL A 15 -9.53 7.99 0.81
N GLY A 16 -10.31 8.16 1.88
CA GLY A 16 -11.72 7.74 1.90
C GLY A 16 -12.57 8.39 0.82
N TYR A 17 -12.36 9.67 0.56
CA TYR A 17 -13.04 10.40 -0.52
C TYR A 17 -12.63 9.86 -1.90
N ILE A 18 -11.33 9.60 -2.12
CA ILE A 18 -10.79 9.15 -3.41
C ILE A 18 -11.24 7.72 -3.73
N VAL A 19 -11.12 6.78 -2.79
CA VAL A 19 -11.51 5.37 -3.00
C VAL A 19 -13.02 5.18 -3.10
N GLY A 20 -13.78 6.13 -2.58
CA GLY A 20 -15.22 6.17 -2.67
C GLY A 20 -15.95 5.36 -1.61
N PRO A 21 -17.30 5.54 -1.52
CA PRO A 21 -18.09 5.00 -0.41
C PRO A 21 -18.13 3.46 -0.38
N ARG A 22 -18.10 2.81 -1.55
CA ARG A 22 -18.18 1.35 -1.63
C ARG A 22 -16.94 0.69 -1.01
N VAL A 23 -15.75 1.15 -1.35
CA VAL A 23 -14.49 0.59 -0.83
C VAL A 23 -14.35 0.95 0.65
N ALA A 24 -14.57 2.21 1.00
CA ALA A 24 -14.51 2.68 2.39
C ALA A 24 -15.46 1.91 3.32
N SER A 25 -16.68 1.59 2.86
CA SER A 25 -17.63 0.80 3.65
C SER A 25 -17.17 -0.64 3.88
N PHE A 26 -16.58 -1.31 2.89
CA PHE A 26 -16.02 -2.65 3.09
C PHE A 26 -14.84 -2.65 4.07
N MET A 27 -13.98 -1.63 4.02
CA MET A 27 -12.90 -1.46 5.00
C MET A 27 -13.47 -1.25 6.41
N PHE A 28 -14.47 -0.38 6.55
CA PHE A 28 -15.07 -0.11 7.84
C PHE A 28 -15.81 -1.33 8.42
N VAL A 29 -16.54 -2.09 7.58
CA VAL A 29 -17.19 -3.34 7.98
C VAL A 29 -16.16 -4.38 8.45
N GLY A 30 -15.01 -4.50 7.77
CA GLY A 30 -13.91 -5.35 8.23
C GLY A 30 -13.45 -4.98 9.65
N SER A 31 -13.31 -3.67 9.92
CA SER A 31 -12.97 -3.18 11.27
C SER A 31 -14.08 -3.46 12.30
N ILE A 32 -15.35 -3.27 11.94
CA ILE A 32 -16.49 -3.61 12.82
C ILE A 32 -16.41 -5.10 13.20
N VAL A 33 -16.22 -5.98 12.23
CA VAL A 33 -16.10 -7.42 12.51
C VAL A 33 -14.92 -7.71 13.43
N GLY A 34 -13.75 -7.09 13.20
CA GLY A 34 -12.59 -7.25 14.08
C GLY A 34 -12.84 -6.76 15.51
N TRP A 35 -13.27 -5.51 15.63
CA TRP A 35 -13.29 -4.80 16.92
C TRP A 35 -14.59 -4.98 17.70
N LEU A 36 -15.72 -5.16 17.05
CA LEU A 36 -17.03 -5.29 17.73
C LEU A 36 -17.58 -6.72 17.74
N VAL A 37 -16.99 -7.65 16.97
CA VAL A 37 -17.40 -9.07 17.00
C VAL A 37 -16.26 -9.94 17.52
N ILE A 38 -15.13 -9.99 16.81
CA ILE A 38 -14.06 -10.95 17.13
C ILE A 38 -13.43 -10.64 18.51
N ILE A 39 -13.06 -9.39 18.81
CA ILE A 39 -12.47 -9.02 20.09
C ILE A 39 -13.41 -9.32 21.26
N PRO A 40 -14.68 -8.88 21.26
CA PRO A 40 -15.62 -9.26 22.29
C PRO A 40 -15.80 -10.77 22.47
N MET A 41 -15.83 -11.53 21.36
CA MET A 41 -15.92 -12.99 21.41
C MET A 41 -14.70 -13.62 22.08
N ILE A 42 -13.49 -13.21 21.71
CA ILE A 42 -12.24 -13.67 22.33
C ILE A 42 -12.28 -13.41 23.84
N CYS A 43 -12.67 -12.19 24.23
CA CYS A 43 -12.75 -11.80 25.64
C CYS A 43 -13.88 -12.49 26.43
N LEU A 44 -14.94 -12.93 25.77
CA LEU A 44 -16.09 -13.57 26.40
C LEU A 44 -15.88 -15.07 26.60
N PHE A 45 -15.33 -15.74 25.58
CA PHE A 45 -15.21 -17.21 25.58
C PHE A 45 -13.86 -17.71 26.12
N GLY A 46 -12.84 -16.85 26.19
CA GLY A 46 -11.50 -17.25 26.62
C GLY A 46 -10.86 -16.37 27.70
N PRO A 47 -11.61 -15.81 28.70
CA PRO A 47 -11.05 -14.79 29.59
C PRO A 47 -9.82 -15.28 30.38
N ASP A 48 -9.83 -16.52 30.83
CA ASP A 48 -8.77 -17.11 31.68
C ASP A 48 -7.81 -18.00 30.87
N THR A 49 -7.93 -18.05 29.57
CA THR A 49 -7.05 -18.83 28.71
C THR A 49 -5.86 -18.01 28.25
N TRP A 50 -4.71 -18.69 28.14
CA TRP A 50 -3.58 -18.19 27.39
C TRP A 50 -3.64 -18.74 25.96
N LEU A 51 -3.46 -17.88 24.98
CA LEU A 51 -3.42 -18.24 23.58
C LEU A 51 -2.20 -17.61 22.92
N TYR A 52 -1.40 -18.45 22.22
CA TYR A 52 -0.30 -17.96 21.40
C TYR A 52 -0.84 -17.01 20.28
N PRO A 53 -0.24 -15.83 20.01
CA PRO A 53 1.11 -15.39 20.31
C PRO A 53 1.25 -14.42 21.51
N ALA A 54 0.32 -14.41 22.46
CA ALA A 54 0.55 -13.65 23.69
C ALA A 54 1.73 -14.23 24.47
N ASP A 55 2.32 -13.42 25.35
CA ASP A 55 3.44 -13.85 26.17
C ASP A 55 3.02 -15.01 27.09
N PRO A 56 3.90 -16.00 27.32
CA PRO A 56 3.55 -17.18 28.11
C PRO A 56 3.00 -16.83 29.47
N GLY A 57 1.83 -17.38 29.81
CA GLY A 57 1.17 -17.16 31.10
C GLY A 57 0.30 -15.90 31.17
N VAL A 58 0.29 -15.05 30.17
CA VAL A 58 -0.60 -13.86 30.11
C VAL A 58 -1.96 -14.28 29.56
N THR A 59 -3.00 -14.22 30.42
CA THR A 59 -4.37 -14.52 30.01
C THR A 59 -4.98 -13.40 29.16
N ILE A 60 -6.04 -13.72 28.41
CA ILE A 60 -6.78 -12.74 27.62
C ILE A 60 -7.31 -11.60 28.49
N SER A 61 -7.79 -11.88 29.70
CA SER A 61 -8.25 -10.87 30.65
C SER A 61 -7.12 -9.92 31.07
N GLN A 62 -5.93 -10.47 31.36
CA GLN A 62 -4.76 -9.67 31.71
C GLN A 62 -4.29 -8.81 30.54
N LEU A 63 -4.26 -9.39 29.33
CA LEU A 63 -3.90 -8.66 28.11
C LEU A 63 -4.88 -7.51 27.86
N TYR A 64 -6.18 -7.75 28.04
CA TYR A 64 -7.20 -6.70 27.91
C TYR A 64 -7.07 -5.63 29.02
N ALA A 65 -6.77 -6.01 30.24
CA ALA A 65 -6.57 -5.05 31.34
C ALA A 65 -5.34 -4.16 31.12
N ALA A 66 -4.28 -4.68 30.47
CA ALA A 66 -3.06 -3.95 30.20
C ALA A 66 -3.17 -2.95 29.04
N GLY A 67 -3.94 -3.26 28.00
CA GLY A 67 -3.98 -2.41 26.80
C GLY A 67 -5.31 -2.41 26.03
N GLY A 68 -6.41 -2.79 26.70
CA GLY A 68 -7.74 -2.70 26.11
C GLY A 68 -7.97 -3.57 24.87
N ALA A 69 -8.87 -3.13 24.01
CA ALA A 69 -9.18 -3.81 22.75
C ALA A 69 -7.99 -3.78 21.78
N ALA A 70 -7.16 -2.73 21.83
CA ALA A 70 -5.98 -2.60 20.98
C ALA A 70 -4.93 -3.69 21.24
N ALA A 71 -4.74 -4.11 22.50
CA ALA A 71 -3.84 -5.21 22.84
C ALA A 71 -4.32 -6.55 22.27
N ILE A 72 -5.62 -6.84 22.36
CA ILE A 72 -6.24 -8.04 21.77
C ILE A 72 -6.13 -8.00 20.24
N TRP A 73 -6.43 -6.85 19.64
CA TRP A 73 -6.28 -6.66 18.20
C TRP A 73 -4.85 -6.94 17.73
N SER A 74 -3.85 -6.37 18.38
CA SER A 74 -2.44 -6.50 17.98
C SER A 74 -1.90 -7.93 18.07
N LYS A 75 -2.36 -8.71 19.06
CA LYS A 75 -1.89 -10.09 19.29
C LYS A 75 -2.71 -11.14 18.51
N TYR A 76 -3.98 -10.87 18.15
CA TYR A 76 -4.84 -11.89 17.52
C TYR A 76 -5.46 -11.43 16.22
N VAL A 77 -6.25 -10.37 16.20
CA VAL A 77 -7.05 -9.96 15.04
C VAL A 77 -6.16 -9.52 13.87
N LYS A 78 -5.04 -8.89 14.17
CA LYS A 78 -4.04 -8.48 13.18
C LYS A 78 -3.52 -9.67 12.35
N TYR A 79 -3.31 -10.83 12.96
CA TYR A 79 -2.87 -12.05 12.25
C TYR A 79 -3.98 -12.65 11.38
N ILE A 80 -5.23 -12.58 11.83
CA ILE A 80 -6.40 -12.97 11.01
C ILE A 80 -6.47 -12.05 9.78
N GLY A 81 -6.37 -10.73 9.99
CA GLY A 81 -6.33 -9.75 8.91
C GLY A 81 -5.18 -9.99 7.92
N ALA A 82 -3.98 -10.29 8.43
CA ALA A 82 -2.80 -10.60 7.61
C ALA A 82 -3.02 -11.84 6.73
N GLY A 83 -3.58 -12.92 7.29
CA GLY A 83 -3.94 -14.11 6.53
C GLY A 83 -4.97 -13.82 5.44
N ALA A 84 -5.97 -13.00 5.75
CA ALA A 84 -6.99 -12.59 4.79
C ALA A 84 -6.40 -11.71 3.65
N ILE A 85 -5.50 -10.76 3.97
CA ILE A 85 -4.82 -9.92 2.97
C ILE A 85 -3.92 -10.77 2.05
N ALA A 86 -3.11 -11.66 2.63
CA ALA A 86 -2.24 -12.54 1.85
C ALA A 86 -3.06 -13.41 0.86
N THR A 87 -4.14 -13.99 1.34
CA THR A 87 -5.06 -14.79 0.51
C THR A 87 -5.75 -13.94 -0.54
N GLY A 88 -6.24 -12.76 -0.18
CA GLY A 88 -6.85 -11.80 -1.10
C GLY A 88 -5.88 -11.36 -2.20
N GLY A 89 -4.60 -11.15 -1.86
CA GLY A 89 -3.54 -10.87 -2.83
C GLY A 89 -3.33 -12.02 -3.81
N ILE A 90 -3.27 -13.26 -3.32
CA ILE A 90 -3.15 -14.47 -4.15
C ILE A 90 -4.38 -14.64 -5.06
N ILE A 91 -5.58 -14.48 -4.51
CA ILE A 91 -6.83 -14.55 -5.30
C ILE A 91 -6.84 -13.49 -6.40
N SER A 92 -6.45 -12.25 -6.07
CA SER A 92 -6.35 -11.16 -7.05
C SER A 92 -5.35 -11.49 -8.15
N LEU A 93 -4.19 -12.06 -7.80
CA LEU A 93 -3.20 -12.50 -8.77
C LEU A 93 -3.76 -13.62 -9.68
N ILE A 94 -4.40 -14.65 -9.10
CA ILE A 94 -4.99 -15.74 -9.86
C ILE A 94 -6.07 -15.22 -10.84
N LYS A 95 -6.92 -14.30 -10.40
CA LYS A 95 -7.92 -13.65 -11.27
C LYS A 95 -7.31 -12.85 -12.41
N SER A 96 -6.19 -12.20 -12.14
CA SER A 96 -5.45 -11.43 -13.15
C SER A 96 -4.60 -12.30 -14.07
N MET A 97 -4.34 -13.56 -13.71
CA MET A 97 -3.44 -14.47 -14.42
C MET A 97 -3.78 -14.64 -15.92
N PRO A 98 -5.06 -14.81 -16.35
CA PRO A 98 -5.37 -14.90 -17.77
C PRO A 98 -4.96 -13.64 -18.54
N LEU A 99 -5.20 -12.45 -17.96
CA LEU A 99 -4.80 -11.18 -18.55
C LEU A 99 -3.26 -11.04 -18.54
N ILE A 100 -2.62 -11.42 -17.47
CA ILE A 100 -1.15 -11.42 -17.32
C ILE A 100 -0.52 -12.28 -18.41
N ILE A 101 -0.97 -13.52 -18.58
CA ILE A 101 -0.42 -14.47 -19.57
C ILE A 101 -0.67 -13.98 -21.01
N SER A 102 -1.90 -13.50 -21.31
CA SER A 102 -2.21 -12.95 -22.64
C SER A 102 -1.36 -11.74 -22.96
N THR A 103 -1.21 -10.81 -22.01
CA THR A 103 -0.40 -9.61 -22.13
C THR A 103 1.08 -9.95 -22.38
N PHE A 104 1.63 -10.86 -21.60
CA PHE A 104 3.02 -11.33 -21.77
C PHE A 104 3.23 -11.98 -23.14
N ARG A 105 2.34 -12.89 -23.54
CA ARG A 105 2.39 -13.55 -24.84
C ARG A 105 2.34 -12.57 -26.01
N ASP A 106 1.48 -11.57 -25.94
CA ASP A 106 1.34 -10.56 -26.98
C ASP A 106 2.56 -9.63 -27.03
N SER A 107 3.14 -9.28 -25.89
CA SER A 107 4.39 -8.51 -25.83
C SER A 107 5.55 -9.29 -26.44
N MET A 108 5.67 -10.58 -26.15
CA MET A 108 6.69 -11.43 -26.75
C MET A 108 6.53 -11.57 -28.27
N LYS A 109 5.28 -11.60 -28.78
CA LYS A 109 5.02 -11.60 -30.21
C LYS A 109 5.44 -10.28 -30.88
N SER A 110 5.14 -9.14 -30.25
CA SER A 110 5.51 -7.81 -30.78
C SER A 110 7.04 -7.61 -30.80
N MET A 111 7.76 -8.16 -29.83
CA MET A 111 9.24 -8.15 -29.83
C MET A 111 9.84 -8.94 -31.02
N LYS A 112 9.20 -10.04 -31.45
CA LYS A 112 9.65 -10.83 -32.62
C LYS A 112 9.32 -10.18 -33.97
N GLY A 113 8.35 -9.25 -34.00
CA GLY A 113 7.89 -8.58 -35.23
C GLY A 113 8.80 -7.48 -35.75
N GLY A 114 9.93 -7.20 -35.11
CA GLY A 114 10.87 -6.15 -35.49
C GLY A 114 10.32 -4.75 -35.20
N SER A 115 11.11 -3.93 -34.55
CA SER A 115 10.80 -2.50 -34.37
C SER A 115 10.73 -1.83 -35.72
N VAL A 116 9.55 -1.36 -36.15
CA VAL A 116 9.44 -0.47 -37.25
C VAL A 116 10.16 0.83 -36.84
N LYS A 117 11.35 1.08 -37.40
CA LYS A 117 12.07 2.32 -37.18
C LYS A 117 11.26 3.44 -37.81
N GLY A 118 10.39 4.03 -37.04
CA GLY A 118 9.69 5.25 -37.44
C GLY A 118 10.70 6.36 -37.65
N THR A 119 10.49 7.16 -38.70
CA THR A 119 11.33 8.32 -39.02
C THR A 119 10.93 9.55 -38.23
N ALA A 120 9.75 9.54 -37.64
CA ALA A 120 9.22 10.66 -36.89
C ALA A 120 9.92 10.84 -35.53
N ARG A 121 9.94 12.07 -35.04
CA ARG A 121 10.48 12.42 -33.72
C ARG A 121 9.76 11.66 -32.58
N THR A 122 8.47 11.45 -32.75
CA THR A 122 7.58 10.74 -31.81
C THR A 122 7.78 9.23 -31.75
N ASP A 123 8.56 8.67 -32.68
CA ASP A 123 8.85 7.23 -32.73
C ASP A 123 10.25 6.90 -32.19
N ARG A 124 10.94 7.89 -31.62
CA ARG A 124 12.32 7.73 -31.11
C ARG A 124 12.31 7.32 -29.66
N ASP A 125 12.65 6.04 -29.38
CA ASP A 125 12.85 5.47 -28.06
C ASP A 125 14.33 5.39 -27.66
N LEU A 126 14.60 5.05 -26.40
CA LEU A 126 15.93 4.66 -25.95
C LEU A 126 16.41 3.40 -26.71
N PRO A 127 17.69 3.35 -27.10
CA PRO A 127 18.23 2.16 -27.76
C PRO A 127 18.13 0.93 -26.85
N MET A 128 17.67 -0.20 -27.39
CA MET A 128 17.54 -1.46 -26.64
C MET A 128 18.85 -1.89 -25.98
N ASN A 129 19.99 -1.66 -26.64
CA ASN A 129 21.31 -1.99 -26.06
C ASN A 129 21.57 -1.19 -24.76
N PHE A 130 21.15 0.07 -24.71
CA PHE A 130 21.31 0.88 -23.50
C PHE A 130 20.45 0.33 -22.36
N ILE A 131 19.22 -0.10 -22.64
CA ILE A 131 18.32 -0.70 -21.67
C ILE A 131 18.91 -2.03 -21.14
N LEU A 132 19.38 -2.90 -22.03
CA LEU A 132 19.97 -4.19 -21.63
C LEU A 132 21.24 -4.02 -20.78
N ILE A 133 22.13 -3.11 -21.16
CA ILE A 133 23.32 -2.78 -20.36
C ILE A 133 22.90 -2.23 -18.99
N GLY A 134 21.90 -1.36 -18.94
CA GLY A 134 21.36 -0.83 -17.69
C GLY A 134 20.80 -1.91 -16.77
N ILE A 135 20.03 -2.86 -17.30
CA ILE A 135 19.50 -4.00 -16.54
C ILE A 135 20.62 -4.85 -15.96
N VAL A 136 21.61 -5.24 -16.79
CA VAL A 136 22.75 -6.05 -16.34
C VAL A 136 23.55 -5.32 -15.27
N ALA A 137 23.84 -4.02 -15.48
CA ALA A 137 24.54 -3.20 -14.50
C ALA A 137 23.80 -3.14 -13.15
N MET A 138 22.48 -2.93 -13.16
CA MET A 138 21.68 -2.88 -11.93
C MET A 138 21.64 -4.23 -11.21
N VAL A 139 21.52 -5.34 -11.93
CA VAL A 139 21.54 -6.68 -11.33
C VAL A 139 22.91 -6.95 -10.68
N VAL A 140 24.00 -6.58 -11.35
CA VAL A 140 25.36 -6.69 -10.78
C VAL A 140 25.53 -5.81 -9.55
N ILE A 141 25.03 -4.57 -9.57
CA ILE A 141 25.07 -3.67 -8.41
C ILE A 141 24.30 -4.29 -7.23
N ILE A 142 23.07 -4.75 -7.43
CA ILE A 142 22.26 -5.37 -6.37
C ILE A 142 22.97 -6.60 -5.78
N TRP A 143 23.60 -7.42 -6.62
CA TRP A 143 24.34 -8.58 -6.16
C TRP A 143 25.65 -8.22 -5.46
N ALA A 144 26.35 -7.19 -5.92
CA ALA A 144 27.67 -6.77 -5.39
C ALA A 144 27.60 -5.93 -4.12
N VAL A 145 26.44 -5.33 -3.79
CA VAL A 145 26.29 -4.48 -2.59
C VAL A 145 26.16 -5.35 -1.33
N PRO A 146 27.14 -5.35 -0.40
CA PRO A 146 27.10 -6.23 0.78
C PRO A 146 25.93 -5.97 1.72
N ALA A 147 25.36 -4.76 1.70
CA ALA A 147 24.18 -4.41 2.52
C ALA A 147 22.92 -5.14 2.08
N ILE A 148 22.89 -5.68 0.85
CA ILE A 148 21.77 -6.43 0.30
C ILE A 148 22.22 -7.89 0.17
N PRO A 149 21.89 -8.78 1.13
CA PRO A 149 22.40 -10.16 1.14
C PRO A 149 21.67 -11.05 0.12
N VAL A 150 21.58 -10.60 -1.13
CA VAL A 150 20.95 -11.34 -2.22
C VAL A 150 21.97 -12.29 -2.85
N ASN A 151 21.67 -13.58 -2.78
CA ASN A 151 22.47 -14.61 -3.45
C ASN A 151 22.22 -14.65 -4.98
N PRO A 152 23.03 -15.37 -5.80
CA PRO A 152 22.84 -15.43 -7.25
C PRO A 152 21.44 -15.92 -7.67
N LEU A 153 20.83 -16.81 -6.88
CA LEU A 153 19.47 -17.28 -7.11
C LEU A 153 18.44 -16.17 -6.91
N GLY A 154 18.63 -15.34 -5.88
CA GLY A 154 17.79 -14.14 -5.65
C GLY A 154 17.94 -13.11 -6.77
N ALA A 155 19.15 -12.90 -7.28
CA ALA A 155 19.38 -12.03 -8.43
C ALA A 155 18.66 -12.55 -9.69
N LEU A 156 18.68 -13.85 -9.91
CA LEU A 156 17.94 -14.50 -10.99
C LEU A 156 16.43 -14.31 -10.85
N LEU A 157 15.89 -14.43 -9.63
CA LEU A 157 14.46 -14.15 -9.36
C LEU A 157 14.09 -12.72 -9.68
N ILE A 158 14.95 -11.75 -9.35
CA ILE A 158 14.74 -10.33 -9.69
C ILE A 158 14.62 -10.14 -11.21
N VAL A 159 15.51 -10.78 -11.99
CA VAL A 159 15.46 -10.68 -13.45
C VAL A 159 14.18 -11.29 -14.02
N ILE A 160 13.83 -12.50 -13.60
CA ILE A 160 12.67 -13.24 -14.13
C ILE A 160 11.36 -12.51 -13.76
N PHE A 161 11.14 -12.27 -12.49
CA PHE A 161 9.90 -11.63 -12.03
C PHE A 161 9.86 -10.13 -12.38
N GLY A 162 11.02 -9.46 -12.35
CA GLY A 162 11.11 -8.07 -12.76
C GLY A 162 10.69 -7.88 -14.21
N PHE A 163 11.23 -8.67 -15.14
CA PHE A 163 10.82 -8.62 -16.55
C PHE A 163 9.35 -8.98 -16.75
N PHE A 164 8.90 -10.04 -16.08
CA PHE A 164 7.51 -10.50 -16.18
C PHE A 164 6.52 -9.44 -15.68
N PHE A 165 6.72 -8.93 -14.47
CA PHE A 165 5.81 -7.95 -13.88
C PHE A 165 5.93 -6.56 -14.49
N ALA A 166 7.12 -6.15 -14.94
CA ALA A 166 7.28 -4.91 -15.71
C ALA A 166 6.44 -4.95 -17.00
N THR A 167 6.51 -6.05 -17.74
CA THR A 167 5.74 -6.21 -18.98
C THR A 167 4.24 -6.17 -18.73
N VAL A 168 3.78 -6.85 -17.68
CA VAL A 168 2.37 -6.91 -17.33
C VAL A 168 1.86 -5.55 -16.86
N SER A 169 2.57 -4.94 -15.89
CA SER A 169 2.21 -3.65 -15.30
C SER A 169 2.15 -2.55 -16.35
N SER A 170 3.21 -2.42 -17.16
CA SER A 170 3.30 -1.44 -18.23
C SER A 170 2.10 -1.52 -19.17
N ARG A 171 1.75 -2.71 -19.64
CA ARG A 171 0.65 -2.87 -20.59
C ARG A 171 -0.71 -2.64 -19.96
N MET A 172 -0.93 -3.14 -18.74
CA MET A 172 -2.19 -2.91 -18.02
C MET A 172 -2.44 -1.43 -17.80
N VAL A 173 -1.45 -0.73 -17.26
CA VAL A 173 -1.57 0.71 -16.97
C VAL A 173 -1.71 1.52 -18.26
N GLY A 174 -0.97 1.18 -19.29
CA GLY A 174 -1.08 1.86 -20.60
C GLY A 174 -2.45 1.73 -21.25
N MET A 175 -3.21 0.66 -20.95
CA MET A 175 -4.57 0.44 -21.49
C MET A 175 -5.68 0.97 -20.58
N ILE A 176 -5.61 0.74 -19.27
CA ILE A 176 -6.72 0.95 -18.34
C ILE A 176 -6.41 1.90 -17.18
N GLY A 177 -5.20 2.43 -17.11
CA GLY A 177 -4.75 3.38 -16.09
C GLY A 177 -4.17 2.72 -14.83
N SER A 178 -3.43 3.51 -14.05
CA SER A 178 -2.63 3.08 -12.90
C SER A 178 -3.47 2.49 -11.75
N SER A 179 -4.72 2.92 -11.59
CA SER A 179 -5.61 2.47 -10.52
C SER A 179 -5.94 0.97 -10.55
N ASN A 180 -5.77 0.32 -11.71
CA ASN A 180 -6.05 -1.10 -11.91
C ASN A 180 -4.79 -1.98 -11.89
N ASN A 181 -3.62 -1.41 -11.60
CA ASN A 181 -2.38 -2.17 -11.52
C ASN A 181 -2.35 -3.03 -10.24
N PRO A 182 -2.30 -4.37 -10.33
CA PRO A 182 -2.35 -5.26 -9.16
C PRO A 182 -1.01 -5.39 -8.45
N VAL A 183 -0.31 -4.26 -8.21
CA VAL A 183 1.04 -4.22 -7.60
C VAL A 183 1.08 -4.97 -6.27
N SER A 184 0.08 -4.78 -5.42
CA SER A 184 0.01 -5.46 -4.11
C SER A 184 -0.03 -6.98 -4.23
N GLY A 185 -0.82 -7.51 -5.17
CA GLY A 185 -0.88 -8.96 -5.45
C GLY A 185 0.45 -9.49 -5.98
N MET A 186 1.07 -8.77 -6.92
CA MET A 186 2.38 -9.12 -7.47
C MET A 186 3.47 -9.09 -6.39
N ALA A 187 3.49 -8.06 -5.53
CA ALA A 187 4.46 -7.93 -4.44
C ALA A 187 4.32 -9.05 -3.40
N ILE A 188 3.09 -9.38 -2.96
CA ILE A 188 2.85 -10.47 -2.00
C ILE A 188 3.26 -11.82 -2.60
N ALA A 189 2.87 -12.11 -3.84
CA ALA A 189 3.23 -13.36 -4.50
C ALA A 189 4.76 -13.50 -4.65
N THR A 190 5.42 -12.44 -5.08
CA THR A 190 6.88 -12.41 -5.19
C THR A 190 7.54 -12.65 -3.83
N LEU A 191 7.07 -11.96 -2.79
CA LEU A 191 7.62 -12.10 -1.45
C LEU A 191 7.46 -13.54 -0.93
N LEU A 192 6.29 -14.16 -1.11
CA LEU A 192 6.05 -15.55 -0.73
C LEU A 192 6.99 -16.49 -1.47
N ILE A 193 7.06 -16.38 -2.80
CA ILE A 193 7.90 -17.26 -3.64
C ILE A 193 9.38 -17.04 -3.31
N SER A 194 9.85 -15.79 -3.25
CA SER A 194 11.24 -15.49 -2.95
C SER A 194 11.64 -15.98 -1.56
N THR A 195 10.76 -15.83 -0.55
CA THR A 195 11.03 -16.32 0.80
C THR A 195 11.19 -17.85 0.84
N ILE A 196 10.30 -18.58 0.15
CA ILE A 196 10.38 -20.04 0.06
C ILE A 196 11.66 -20.46 -0.67
N VAL A 197 11.99 -19.83 -1.80
CA VAL A 197 13.17 -20.15 -2.59
C VAL A 197 14.47 -19.85 -1.85
N ILE A 198 14.55 -18.69 -1.20
CA ILE A 198 15.73 -18.30 -0.40
C ILE A 198 15.91 -19.24 0.79
N LYS A 199 14.83 -19.60 1.49
CA LYS A 199 14.86 -20.60 2.57
C LYS A 199 15.35 -21.97 2.06
N SER A 200 14.84 -22.44 0.92
CA SER A 200 15.24 -23.72 0.32
C SER A 200 16.69 -23.73 -0.20
N SER A 201 17.25 -22.55 -0.51
CA SER A 201 18.67 -22.43 -0.87
C SER A 201 19.62 -22.47 0.33
N GLY A 202 19.10 -22.65 1.54
CA GLY A 202 19.87 -22.70 2.79
C GLY A 202 20.16 -21.34 3.42
N GLN A 203 19.72 -20.23 2.82
CA GLN A 203 19.86 -18.91 3.40
C GLN A 203 18.69 -18.64 4.37
N THR A 204 18.93 -18.83 5.65
CA THR A 204 17.94 -18.74 6.73
C THR A 204 18.29 -17.61 7.71
N GLY A 205 17.45 -17.40 8.72
CA GLY A 205 17.68 -16.38 9.74
C GLY A 205 17.48 -14.95 9.19
N ILE A 206 18.14 -13.99 9.82
CA ILE A 206 17.99 -12.55 9.54
C ILE A 206 18.41 -12.20 8.10
N ASP A 207 19.50 -12.78 7.61
CA ASP A 207 20.01 -12.49 6.27
C ASP A 207 19.10 -13.06 5.18
N GLY A 208 18.52 -14.25 5.40
CA GLY A 208 17.49 -14.79 4.52
C GLY A 208 16.23 -13.92 4.48
N MET A 209 15.79 -13.39 5.63
CA MET A 209 14.66 -12.44 5.71
C MET A 209 14.96 -11.14 4.97
N LYS A 210 16.14 -10.56 5.18
CA LYS A 210 16.59 -9.34 4.48
C LYS A 210 16.63 -9.57 2.96
N ALA A 211 17.20 -10.71 2.52
CA ALA A 211 17.25 -11.08 1.10
C ALA A 211 15.85 -11.17 0.48
N ALA A 212 14.92 -11.87 1.13
CA ALA A 212 13.55 -12.03 0.63
C ALA A 212 12.81 -10.69 0.53
N ILE A 213 12.92 -9.84 1.57
CA ILE A 213 12.32 -8.50 1.56
C ILE A 213 12.96 -7.62 0.47
N ALA A 214 14.28 -7.67 0.31
CA ALA A 214 14.97 -6.90 -0.73
C ALA A 214 14.50 -7.31 -2.14
N ILE A 215 14.39 -8.60 -2.43
CA ILE A 215 13.88 -9.12 -3.71
C ILE A 215 12.44 -8.64 -3.93
N GLY A 216 11.56 -8.80 -2.93
CA GLY A 216 10.18 -8.36 -3.01
C GLY A 216 10.05 -6.85 -3.24
N SER A 217 10.87 -6.05 -2.56
CA SER A 217 10.90 -4.59 -2.70
C SER A 217 11.35 -4.15 -4.08
N VAL A 218 12.44 -4.73 -4.60
CA VAL A 218 12.95 -4.42 -5.96
C VAL A 218 11.88 -4.72 -7.01
N ILE A 219 11.24 -5.88 -6.93
CA ILE A 219 10.21 -6.27 -7.90
C ILE A 219 8.95 -5.41 -7.77
N CYS A 220 8.56 -5.03 -6.54
CA CYS A 220 7.47 -4.11 -6.31
C CYS A 220 7.72 -2.74 -6.97
N VAL A 221 8.93 -2.20 -6.80
CA VAL A 221 9.35 -0.94 -7.43
C VAL A 221 9.38 -1.07 -8.95
N ILE A 222 9.92 -2.16 -9.50
CA ILE A 222 9.91 -2.42 -10.95
C ILE A 222 8.48 -2.41 -11.49
N ALA A 223 7.55 -3.11 -10.84
CA ALA A 223 6.16 -3.18 -11.28
C ALA A 223 5.45 -1.82 -11.19
N ALA A 224 5.71 -1.05 -10.14
CA ALA A 224 5.13 0.28 -9.96
C ALA A 224 5.65 1.25 -11.03
N ILE A 225 6.98 1.39 -11.16
CA ILE A 225 7.61 2.31 -12.12
C ILE A 225 7.28 1.93 -13.57
N ALA A 226 7.21 0.64 -13.91
CA ALA A 226 6.79 0.22 -15.24
C ALA A 226 5.37 0.68 -15.60
N GLY A 227 4.47 0.71 -14.61
CA GLY A 227 3.14 1.29 -14.75
C GLY A 227 3.18 2.80 -14.93
N ASP A 228 3.91 3.49 -14.07
CA ASP A 228 4.02 4.96 -14.07
C ASP A 228 4.63 5.46 -15.37
N THR A 229 5.74 4.87 -15.82
CA THR A 229 6.37 5.15 -17.13
C THR A 229 5.41 4.92 -18.28
N SER A 230 4.63 3.85 -18.26
CA SER A 230 3.65 3.57 -19.32
C SER A 230 2.55 4.62 -19.39
N GLN A 231 2.07 5.12 -18.26
CA GLN A 231 1.07 6.17 -18.18
C GLN A 231 1.64 7.52 -18.63
N ASP A 232 2.87 7.83 -18.22
CA ASP A 232 3.57 9.05 -18.62
C ASP A 232 3.84 9.08 -20.13
N LEU A 233 4.36 8.00 -20.71
CA LEU A 233 4.58 7.86 -22.15
C LEU A 233 3.26 7.94 -22.95
N LYS A 234 2.16 7.41 -22.38
CA LYS A 234 0.83 7.55 -23.02
C LYS A 234 0.39 9.00 -23.05
N THR A 235 0.59 9.75 -21.98
CA THR A 235 0.31 11.18 -21.91
C THR A 235 1.20 11.94 -22.91
N GLY A 236 2.49 11.63 -22.93
CA GLY A 236 3.44 12.20 -23.89
C GLY A 236 3.05 11.93 -25.35
N TYR A 237 2.59 10.73 -25.66
CA TYR A 237 2.08 10.38 -26.99
C TYR A 237 0.90 11.27 -27.40
N LEU A 238 -0.06 11.49 -26.51
CA LEU A 238 -1.23 12.36 -26.79
C LEU A 238 -0.85 13.82 -27.00
N LEU A 239 0.23 14.28 -26.35
CA LEU A 239 0.75 15.65 -26.47
C LEU A 239 1.80 15.79 -27.59
N GLY A 240 2.19 14.72 -28.25
CA GLY A 240 3.22 14.72 -29.27
C GLY A 240 4.65 14.91 -28.72
N ALA A 241 4.92 14.48 -27.49
CA ALA A 241 6.24 14.51 -26.89
C ALA A 241 7.20 13.49 -27.57
N THR A 242 8.51 13.64 -27.34
CA THR A 242 9.52 12.70 -27.82
C THR A 242 9.77 11.64 -26.75
N PRO A 243 9.43 10.36 -26.97
CA PRO A 243 9.55 9.31 -25.94
C PRO A 243 10.94 9.20 -25.34
N LYS A 244 11.99 9.23 -26.17
CA LYS A 244 13.38 9.17 -25.71
C LYS A 244 13.73 10.25 -24.67
N THR A 245 13.29 11.48 -24.88
CA THR A 245 13.58 12.59 -23.95
C THR A 245 12.83 12.42 -22.64
N GLN A 246 11.59 11.96 -22.73
CA GLN A 246 10.74 11.64 -21.58
C GLN A 246 11.35 10.51 -20.72
N GLN A 247 11.76 9.41 -21.36
CA GLN A 247 12.43 8.29 -20.70
C GLN A 247 13.75 8.70 -19.99
N ILE A 248 14.54 9.60 -20.60
CA ILE A 248 15.74 10.14 -19.94
C ILE A 248 15.35 10.97 -18.71
N GLY A 249 14.31 11.80 -18.81
CA GLY A 249 13.79 12.58 -17.68
C GLY A 249 13.33 11.69 -16.53
N GLU A 250 12.62 10.60 -16.84
CA GLU A 250 12.19 9.60 -15.85
C GLU A 250 13.38 8.92 -15.17
N LEU A 251 14.43 8.53 -15.90
CA LEU A 251 15.64 7.94 -15.31
C LEU A 251 16.32 8.90 -14.32
N ILE A 252 16.42 10.18 -14.67
CA ILE A 252 16.97 11.21 -13.79
C ILE A 252 16.08 11.35 -12.54
N GLY A 253 14.76 11.40 -12.74
CA GLY A 253 13.78 11.48 -11.66
C GLY A 253 13.85 10.30 -10.70
N VAL A 254 13.98 9.07 -11.21
CA VAL A 254 14.11 7.85 -10.39
C VAL A 254 15.37 7.87 -9.53
N VAL A 255 16.51 8.31 -10.10
CA VAL A 255 17.75 8.41 -9.32
C VAL A 255 17.63 9.47 -8.23
N ALA A 256 17.12 10.66 -8.56
CA ALA A 256 16.92 11.73 -7.59
C ALA A 256 15.94 11.34 -6.48
N SER A 257 14.82 10.72 -6.84
CA SER A 257 13.81 10.22 -5.90
C SER A 257 14.37 9.12 -5.00
N GLY A 258 15.13 8.17 -5.57
CA GLY A 258 15.73 7.08 -4.80
C GLY A 258 16.68 7.59 -3.72
N LEU A 259 17.50 8.59 -4.04
CA LEU A 259 18.38 9.23 -3.06
C LEU A 259 17.59 9.99 -1.99
N ALA A 260 16.56 10.74 -2.39
CA ALA A 260 15.71 11.49 -1.47
C ALA A 260 14.93 10.55 -0.53
N ILE A 261 14.32 9.48 -1.07
CA ILE A 261 13.55 8.49 -0.29
C ILE A 261 14.45 7.79 0.73
N GLY A 262 15.69 7.39 0.33
CA GLY A 262 16.65 6.80 1.26
C GLY A 262 16.94 7.71 2.45
N GLY A 263 17.14 9.00 2.20
CA GLY A 263 17.31 10.01 3.25
C GLY A 263 16.08 10.18 4.14
N VAL A 264 14.88 10.20 3.55
CA VAL A 264 13.63 10.32 4.30
C VAL A 264 13.38 9.09 5.18
N LEU A 265 13.62 7.87 4.66
CA LEU A 265 13.46 6.65 5.45
C LEU A 265 14.41 6.64 6.65
N TYR A 266 15.66 7.01 6.45
CA TYR A 266 16.62 7.13 7.55
C TYR A 266 16.19 8.18 8.58
N LEU A 267 15.71 9.34 8.12
CA LEU A 267 15.23 10.42 8.96
C LEU A 267 14.04 10.00 9.83
N LEU A 268 13.05 9.31 9.25
CA LEU A 268 11.85 8.83 9.96
C LEU A 268 12.22 7.77 11.02
N ASP A 269 13.16 6.87 10.67
CA ASP A 269 13.67 5.87 11.62
C ASP A 269 14.41 6.53 12.79
N ALA A 270 15.26 7.52 12.51
CA ALA A 270 16.00 8.26 13.52
C ALA A 270 15.10 9.11 14.42
N ALA A 271 13.99 9.65 13.87
CA ALA A 271 13.06 10.49 14.63
C ALA A 271 12.16 9.68 15.57
N TRP A 272 11.55 8.59 15.08
CA TRP A 272 10.48 7.87 15.81
C TRP A 272 10.58 6.35 15.73
N GLY A 273 11.39 5.81 14.83
CA GLY A 273 11.41 4.39 14.51
C GLY A 273 10.15 3.91 13.78
N TYR A 274 10.25 2.74 13.13
CA TYR A 274 9.11 2.14 12.42
C TYR A 274 8.32 1.18 13.31
N GLY A 275 7.00 1.15 13.10
CA GLY A 275 6.09 0.25 13.81
C GLY A 275 5.53 0.81 15.12
N GLY A 276 5.90 2.05 15.48
CA GLY A 276 5.34 2.81 16.61
C GLY A 276 4.05 3.54 16.25
N ALA A 277 3.58 4.39 17.18
CA ALA A 277 2.37 5.19 17.01
C ALA A 277 2.55 6.25 15.89
N GLU A 278 3.71 6.90 15.86
CA GLU A 278 4.00 8.00 14.92
C GLU A 278 4.22 7.49 13.49
N VAL A 279 4.92 6.36 13.34
CA VAL A 279 5.20 5.74 12.03
C VAL A 279 4.80 4.26 12.06
N PRO A 280 3.50 3.94 12.01
CA PRO A 280 3.00 2.58 12.20
C PRO A 280 3.38 1.61 11.08
N ALA A 281 3.66 2.10 9.86
CA ALA A 281 4.10 1.34 8.69
C ALA A 281 3.37 -0.02 8.53
N PRO A 282 2.02 -0.06 8.44
CA PRO A 282 1.26 -1.30 8.56
C PRO A 282 1.56 -2.29 7.42
N GLN A 283 1.80 -1.83 6.21
CA GLN A 283 2.14 -2.69 5.07
C GLN A 283 3.53 -3.33 5.24
N ALA A 284 4.51 -2.57 5.73
CA ALA A 284 5.83 -3.11 6.04
C ALA A 284 5.73 -4.16 7.15
N GLY A 285 4.92 -3.92 8.18
CA GLY A 285 4.63 -4.87 9.26
C GLY A 285 3.99 -6.16 8.74
N LEU A 286 3.06 -6.07 7.76
CA LEU A 286 2.48 -7.24 7.11
C LEU A 286 3.53 -8.05 6.35
N MET A 287 4.37 -7.40 5.53
CA MET A 287 5.41 -8.07 4.75
C MET A 287 6.45 -8.73 5.67
N LYS A 288 6.86 -8.03 6.74
CA LYS A 288 7.73 -8.59 7.79
C LYS A 288 7.11 -9.86 8.39
N MET A 289 5.84 -9.82 8.76
CA MET A 289 5.12 -10.95 9.36
C MET A 289 5.09 -12.18 8.43
N ILE A 290 4.86 -11.98 7.13
CA ILE A 290 4.86 -13.06 6.14
C ILE A 290 6.24 -13.71 6.06
N VAL A 291 7.31 -12.91 5.98
CA VAL A 291 8.68 -13.42 5.86
C VAL A 291 9.13 -14.12 7.14
N GLU A 292 8.92 -13.50 8.30
CA GLU A 292 9.24 -14.10 9.60
C GLU A 292 8.50 -15.43 9.81
N GLY A 293 7.25 -15.50 9.39
CA GLY A 293 6.48 -16.71 9.51
C GLY A 293 6.98 -17.87 8.67
N ILE A 294 7.37 -17.60 7.44
CA ILE A 294 7.93 -18.65 6.55
C ILE A 294 9.33 -19.04 7.00
N MET A 295 10.18 -18.07 7.34
CA MET A 295 11.58 -18.31 7.73
C MET A 295 11.70 -18.90 9.14
N GLY A 296 11.06 -18.29 10.13
CA GLY A 296 11.19 -18.63 11.54
C GLY A 296 10.25 -19.71 12.04
N GLY A 297 9.17 -20.02 11.33
CA GLY A 297 8.16 -21.00 11.74
C GLY A 297 7.27 -20.60 12.92
N ASN A 298 7.44 -19.43 13.50
CA ASN A 298 6.77 -18.95 14.71
C ASN A 298 5.49 -18.12 14.45
N LEU A 299 4.80 -18.37 13.34
CA LEU A 299 3.52 -17.74 13.08
C LEU A 299 2.39 -18.44 13.86
N PRO A 300 1.40 -17.69 14.36
CA PRO A 300 0.17 -18.28 14.87
C PRO A 300 -0.69 -18.78 13.71
N TRP A 301 -0.29 -19.91 13.12
CA TRP A 301 -0.90 -20.47 11.91
C TRP A 301 -2.42 -20.63 12.03
N ALA A 302 -2.93 -20.98 13.22
CA ALA A 302 -4.37 -21.09 13.45
C ALA A 302 -5.09 -19.75 13.13
N LEU A 303 -4.56 -18.62 13.59
CA LEU A 303 -5.14 -17.30 13.33
C LEU A 303 -4.99 -16.92 11.85
N VAL A 304 -3.85 -17.22 11.25
CA VAL A 304 -3.62 -16.97 9.82
C VAL A 304 -4.60 -17.78 8.98
N PHE A 305 -4.82 -19.08 9.28
CA PHE A 305 -5.79 -19.91 8.56
C PHE A 305 -7.23 -19.46 8.75
N ILE A 306 -7.61 -18.93 9.92
CA ILE A 306 -8.92 -18.28 10.10
C ILE A 306 -9.07 -17.13 9.09
N GLY A 307 -8.03 -16.33 8.91
CA GLY A 307 -8.01 -15.27 7.90
C GLY A 307 -8.11 -15.79 6.47
N VAL A 308 -7.41 -16.89 6.16
CA VAL A 308 -7.47 -17.56 4.84
C VAL A 308 -8.89 -18.02 4.54
N PHE A 309 -9.53 -18.76 5.45
CA PHE A 309 -10.91 -19.24 5.25
C PHE A 309 -11.92 -18.11 5.19
N LEU A 310 -11.73 -17.05 5.99
CA LEU A 310 -12.55 -15.84 5.91
C LEU A 310 -12.43 -15.19 4.51
N ALA A 311 -11.24 -15.06 3.98
CA ALA A 311 -11.01 -14.50 2.64
C ALA A 311 -11.67 -15.35 1.54
N ILE A 312 -11.57 -16.68 1.63
CA ILE A 312 -12.24 -17.60 0.69
C ILE A 312 -13.75 -17.45 0.80
N GLY A 313 -14.29 -17.38 2.01
CA GLY A 313 -15.74 -17.18 2.24
C GLY A 313 -16.24 -15.86 1.64
N LEU A 314 -15.49 -14.76 1.86
CA LEU A 314 -15.80 -13.45 1.26
C LEU A 314 -15.78 -13.51 -0.27
N GLU A 315 -14.82 -14.23 -0.85
CA GLU A 315 -14.70 -14.40 -2.29
C GLU A 315 -15.90 -15.16 -2.87
N ILE A 316 -16.35 -16.23 -2.22
CA ILE A 316 -17.54 -17.00 -2.62
C ILE A 316 -18.78 -16.10 -2.55
N LEU A 317 -18.88 -15.24 -1.55
CA LEU A 317 -19.97 -14.27 -1.38
C LEU A 317 -19.86 -13.07 -2.32
N ARG A 318 -18.83 -13.01 -3.17
CA ARG A 318 -18.51 -11.88 -4.08
C ARG A 318 -18.33 -10.54 -3.36
N ILE A 319 -17.87 -10.59 -2.11
CA ILE A 319 -17.48 -9.41 -1.34
C ILE A 319 -16.00 -9.11 -1.67
N PRO A 320 -15.63 -7.84 -1.95
CA PRO A 320 -14.25 -7.49 -2.22
C PRO A 320 -13.33 -7.83 -1.04
N VAL A 321 -12.50 -8.87 -1.22
CA VAL A 321 -11.67 -9.44 -0.15
C VAL A 321 -10.66 -8.43 0.37
N MET A 322 -9.92 -7.74 -0.53
CA MET A 322 -8.83 -6.83 -0.13
C MET A 322 -9.30 -5.67 0.76
N PRO A 323 -10.34 -4.89 0.41
CA PRO A 323 -10.81 -3.82 1.28
C PRO A 323 -11.26 -4.33 2.65
N PHE A 324 -12.01 -5.42 2.69
CA PHE A 324 -12.47 -6.00 3.95
C PHE A 324 -11.29 -6.47 4.82
N ALA A 325 -10.34 -7.18 4.23
CA ALA A 325 -9.16 -7.70 4.91
C ALA A 325 -8.26 -6.58 5.45
N ILE A 326 -8.07 -5.49 4.68
CA ILE A 326 -7.37 -4.29 5.14
C ILE A 326 -8.11 -3.68 6.33
N GLY A 327 -9.43 -3.61 6.28
CA GLY A 327 -10.25 -3.15 7.39
C GLY A 327 -10.06 -3.96 8.66
N LEU A 328 -9.96 -5.27 8.56
CA LEU A 328 -9.70 -6.16 9.69
C LEU A 328 -8.27 -6.01 10.24
N TYR A 329 -7.31 -5.79 9.35
CA TYR A 329 -5.88 -5.66 9.69
C TYR A 329 -5.52 -4.29 10.29
N LEU A 330 -6.14 -3.21 9.80
CA LEU A 330 -5.92 -1.87 10.33
C LEU A 330 -6.77 -1.62 11.58
N PRO A 331 -6.29 -0.77 12.51
CA PRO A 331 -7.10 -0.33 13.63
C PRO A 331 -8.39 0.37 13.18
N ILE A 332 -9.47 0.19 13.96
CA ILE A 332 -10.80 0.74 13.63
C ILE A 332 -10.80 2.26 13.50
N TYR A 333 -10.00 2.95 14.33
CA TYR A 333 -9.94 4.41 14.34
C TYR A 333 -9.39 5.00 13.04
N LEU A 334 -8.50 4.30 12.31
CA LEU A 334 -8.03 4.70 10.99
C LEU A 334 -9.12 4.48 9.93
N ASN A 335 -9.79 3.33 9.97
CA ASN A 335 -10.85 3.00 9.01
C ASN A 335 -12.12 3.83 9.22
N ALA A 336 -12.39 4.29 10.45
CA ALA A 336 -13.47 5.23 10.73
C ALA A 336 -13.25 6.57 9.98
N THR A 337 -12.04 7.10 10.00
CA THR A 337 -11.69 8.32 9.26
C THR A 337 -11.82 8.13 7.75
N ILE A 338 -11.36 6.98 7.22
CA ILE A 338 -11.56 6.63 5.81
C ILE A 338 -13.05 6.55 5.47
N MET A 339 -13.87 5.95 6.34
CA MET A 339 -15.32 5.87 6.12
C MET A 339 -15.98 7.24 6.07
N ILE A 340 -15.55 8.19 6.92
CA ILE A 340 -16.06 9.57 6.87
C ILE A 340 -15.77 10.21 5.51
N GLY A 341 -14.55 10.06 4.98
CA GLY A 341 -14.21 10.50 3.63
C GLY A 341 -15.12 9.89 2.56
N GLY A 342 -15.38 8.58 2.68
CA GLY A 342 -16.32 7.86 1.81
C GLY A 342 -17.76 8.39 1.91
N VAL A 343 -18.21 8.76 3.10
CA VAL A 343 -19.55 9.38 3.31
C VAL A 343 -19.62 10.75 2.64
N VAL A 344 -18.58 11.59 2.77
CA VAL A 344 -18.52 12.87 2.07
C VAL A 344 -18.59 12.68 0.56
N ARG A 345 -17.88 11.68 0.03
CA ARG A 345 -17.97 11.33 -1.40
C ARG A 345 -19.36 10.85 -1.78
N MET A 346 -19.99 10.00 -0.97
CA MET A 346 -21.37 9.53 -1.20
C MET A 346 -22.35 10.71 -1.28
N PHE A 347 -22.18 11.73 -0.43
CA PHE A 347 -22.98 12.95 -0.49
C PHE A 347 -22.77 13.68 -1.82
N MET A 348 -21.53 13.79 -2.31
CA MET A 348 -21.22 14.43 -3.59
C MET A 348 -21.83 13.68 -4.77
N ASP A 349 -21.71 12.36 -4.77
CA ASP A 349 -22.25 11.46 -5.81
C ASP A 349 -23.79 11.42 -5.81
N GLY A 350 -24.42 11.57 -4.64
CA GLY A 350 -25.89 11.52 -4.45
C GLY A 350 -26.64 12.77 -4.86
N ARG A 351 -25.99 13.84 -5.28
CA ARG A 351 -26.64 15.11 -5.65
C ARG A 351 -27.45 14.99 -6.93
N LYS A 352 -28.76 15.12 -6.82
CA LYS A 352 -29.71 14.94 -7.94
C LYS A 352 -29.99 16.21 -8.76
N ASN A 353 -29.74 17.39 -8.18
CA ASN A 353 -30.10 18.69 -8.77
C ASN A 353 -28.95 19.37 -9.53
N VAL A 354 -27.97 18.60 -9.95
CA VAL A 354 -26.76 19.12 -10.65
C VAL A 354 -26.59 18.27 -11.91
N ASP A 355 -26.26 18.91 -13.02
CA ASP A 355 -25.94 18.21 -14.26
C ASP A 355 -24.70 17.30 -14.08
N GLU A 356 -24.66 16.22 -14.82
CA GLU A 356 -23.63 15.16 -14.66
C GLU A 356 -22.21 15.70 -14.87
N LYS A 357 -22.03 16.64 -15.81
CA LYS A 357 -20.74 17.28 -16.08
C LYS A 357 -20.26 18.09 -14.88
N THR A 358 -21.11 18.97 -14.35
CA THR A 358 -20.78 19.77 -13.17
C THR A 358 -20.53 18.90 -11.94
N LYS A 359 -21.27 17.82 -11.79
CA LYS A 359 -21.05 16.84 -10.72
C LYS A 359 -19.68 16.18 -10.83
N ASN A 360 -19.30 15.71 -12.02
CA ASN A 360 -17.99 15.11 -12.28
C ASN A 360 -16.84 16.11 -12.05
N ASP A 361 -17.00 17.36 -12.49
CA ASP A 361 -16.02 18.43 -12.25
C ASP A 361 -15.84 18.66 -10.75
N GLN A 362 -16.94 18.73 -9.98
CA GLN A 362 -16.90 18.93 -8.52
C GLN A 362 -16.26 17.74 -7.78
N VAL A 363 -16.55 16.53 -8.21
CA VAL A 363 -15.92 15.32 -7.68
C VAL A 363 -14.41 15.32 -7.98
N THR A 364 -14.03 15.76 -9.17
CA THR A 364 -12.61 15.88 -9.56
C THR A 364 -11.90 16.95 -8.74
N ASP A 365 -12.51 18.13 -8.56
CA ASP A 365 -11.94 19.20 -7.71
C ASP A 365 -11.76 18.71 -6.26
N GLY A 366 -12.72 17.97 -5.71
CA GLY A 366 -12.59 17.32 -4.39
C GLY A 366 -11.48 16.28 -4.34
N THR A 367 -11.34 15.49 -5.39
CA THR A 367 -10.24 14.49 -5.49
C THR A 367 -8.87 15.19 -5.51
N LEU A 368 -8.73 16.29 -6.26
CA LEU A 368 -7.50 17.07 -6.30
C LEU A 368 -7.18 17.71 -4.94
N TYR A 369 -8.20 18.22 -4.25
CA TYR A 369 -8.05 18.75 -2.88
C TYR A 369 -7.57 17.65 -1.92
N CYS A 370 -8.19 16.47 -1.97
CA CYS A 370 -7.80 15.33 -1.15
C CYS A 370 -6.37 14.86 -1.46
N ALA A 371 -5.96 14.83 -2.73
CA ALA A 371 -4.58 14.54 -3.11
C ALA A 371 -3.59 15.55 -2.51
N GLY A 372 -3.98 16.85 -2.49
CA GLY A 372 -3.22 17.90 -1.81
C GLY A 372 -3.13 17.70 -0.29
N MET A 373 -4.20 17.23 0.37
CA MET A 373 -4.18 16.90 1.79
C MET A 373 -3.20 15.75 2.09
N ILE A 374 -3.22 14.68 1.28
CA ILE A 374 -2.33 13.52 1.43
C ILE A 374 -0.87 13.95 1.27
N ALA A 375 -0.57 14.69 0.19
CA ALA A 375 0.78 15.17 -0.06
C ALA A 375 1.25 16.16 1.02
N GLY A 376 0.36 17.06 1.45
CA GLY A 376 0.66 18.06 2.48
C GLY A 376 0.99 17.43 3.83
N GLU A 377 0.21 16.44 4.26
CA GLU A 377 0.48 15.69 5.49
C GLU A 377 1.85 14.99 5.44
N GLY A 378 2.19 14.36 4.31
CA GLY A 378 3.50 13.73 4.13
C GLY A 378 4.65 14.74 4.21
N LEU A 379 4.53 15.91 3.56
CA LEU A 379 5.55 16.96 3.62
C LEU A 379 5.71 17.55 5.03
N VAL A 380 4.61 17.79 5.72
CA VAL A 380 4.63 18.27 7.11
C VAL A 380 5.25 17.21 8.02
N GLY A 381 4.92 15.92 7.83
CA GLY A 381 5.52 14.82 8.58
C GLY A 381 7.04 14.78 8.43
N ILE A 382 7.57 14.96 7.21
CA ILE A 382 9.02 15.04 6.98
C ILE A 382 9.62 16.27 7.68
N ALA A 383 8.96 17.43 7.61
CA ALA A 383 9.43 18.63 8.30
C ALA A 383 9.47 18.43 9.82
N LEU A 384 8.46 17.80 10.40
CA LEU A 384 8.41 17.45 11.82
C LEU A 384 9.51 16.45 12.20
N ALA A 385 9.81 15.48 11.34
CA ALA A 385 10.91 14.53 11.55
C ALA A 385 12.28 15.24 11.59
N ILE A 386 12.50 16.21 10.70
CA ILE A 386 13.72 17.03 10.72
C ILE A 386 13.86 17.76 12.05
N LEU A 387 12.78 18.39 12.52
CA LEU A 387 12.78 19.13 13.78
C LEU A 387 12.98 18.18 14.97
N ALA A 388 12.35 17.02 14.98
CA ALA A 388 12.52 16.01 16.02
C ALA A 388 13.96 15.53 16.14
N VAL A 389 14.62 15.24 15.01
CA VAL A 389 16.05 14.86 15.00
C VAL A 389 16.96 16.04 15.43
N ALA A 390 16.57 17.29 15.15
CA ALA A 390 17.26 18.48 15.65
C ALA A 390 17.01 18.77 17.15
N GLY A 391 16.22 17.93 17.84
CA GLY A 391 15.89 18.10 19.25
C GLY A 391 14.80 19.15 19.52
N ILE A 392 14.10 19.62 18.49
CA ILE A 392 13.01 20.60 18.60
C ILE A 392 11.69 19.83 18.61
N SER A 393 11.05 19.75 19.77
CA SER A 393 9.70 19.20 19.89
C SER A 393 8.68 20.30 19.63
N LEU A 394 7.78 20.05 18.66
CA LEU A 394 6.59 20.86 18.42
C LEU A 394 5.34 20.26 19.07
N ASP A 395 5.51 19.35 20.03
CA ASP A 395 4.40 18.82 20.80
C ASP A 395 3.77 19.93 21.65
N VAL A 396 2.59 20.36 21.24
CA VAL A 396 1.79 21.38 21.96
C VAL A 396 0.78 20.75 22.93
N SER A 397 0.74 19.43 23.05
CA SER A 397 -0.23 18.70 23.90
C SER A 397 -0.13 19.08 25.37
N GLY A 398 1.07 19.47 25.83
CA GLY A 398 1.32 19.97 27.18
C GLY A 398 0.80 21.42 27.42
N VAL A 399 0.55 22.19 26.34
CA VAL A 399 0.09 23.59 26.40
C VAL A 399 -1.39 23.69 26.10
N VAL A 400 -1.86 22.97 25.08
CA VAL A 400 -3.24 22.99 24.61
C VAL A 400 -3.73 21.57 24.40
N ASN A 401 -4.58 21.09 25.27
CA ASN A 401 -5.25 19.80 25.10
C ASN A 401 -6.71 20.03 24.71
N PHE A 402 -7.00 19.89 23.43
CA PHE A 402 -8.37 20.03 22.90
C PHE A 402 -9.27 18.84 23.27
N GLY A 403 -8.72 17.74 23.76
CA GLY A 403 -9.44 16.51 24.08
C GLY A 403 -10.28 15.98 22.90
N ASN A 404 -11.21 15.08 23.21
CA ASN A 404 -12.07 14.48 22.17
C ASN A 404 -12.95 15.47 21.44
N ILE A 405 -13.41 16.54 22.12
CA ILE A 405 -14.25 17.57 21.51
C ILE A 405 -13.46 18.35 20.46
N GLY A 406 -12.21 18.69 20.76
CA GLY A 406 -11.32 19.35 19.79
C GLY A 406 -11.05 18.51 18.56
N GLY A 407 -10.85 17.21 18.73
CA GLY A 407 -10.71 16.29 17.60
C GLY A 407 -11.95 16.27 16.69
N VAL A 408 -13.15 16.23 17.27
CA VAL A 408 -14.41 16.32 16.50
C VAL A 408 -14.53 17.65 15.76
N VAL A 409 -14.20 18.76 16.41
CA VAL A 409 -14.23 20.09 15.78
C VAL A 409 -13.25 20.17 14.61
N LEU A 410 -12.02 19.67 14.77
CA LEU A 410 -11.03 19.63 13.69
C LEU A 410 -11.51 18.77 12.51
N MET A 411 -12.11 17.60 12.78
CA MET A 411 -12.69 16.75 11.74
C MET A 411 -13.79 17.47 10.97
N ILE A 412 -14.69 18.18 11.67
CA ILE A 412 -15.75 18.99 11.03
C ILE A 412 -15.13 20.07 10.15
N ILE A 413 -14.11 20.78 10.63
CA ILE A 413 -13.41 21.80 9.83
C ILE A 413 -12.82 21.19 8.56
N MET A 414 -12.18 20.03 8.65
CA MET A 414 -11.63 19.34 7.47
C MET A 414 -12.73 18.95 6.47
N ILE A 415 -13.86 18.44 6.95
CA ILE A 415 -15.01 18.10 6.09
C ILE A 415 -15.57 19.36 5.41
N LEU A 416 -15.73 20.45 6.16
CA LEU A 416 -16.24 21.72 5.63
C LEU A 416 -15.29 22.32 4.58
N THR A 417 -13.98 22.26 4.80
CA THR A 417 -12.99 22.72 3.81
C THR A 417 -13.03 21.85 2.54
N LEU A 418 -13.10 20.52 2.67
CA LEU A 418 -13.24 19.61 1.54
C LEU A 418 -14.51 19.91 0.74
N LEU A 419 -15.66 20.06 1.40
CA LEU A 419 -16.93 20.42 0.76
C LEU A 419 -16.84 21.79 0.08
N LYS A 420 -16.26 22.80 0.74
CA LYS A 420 -16.06 24.13 0.18
C LYS A 420 -15.29 24.07 -1.13
N PHE A 421 -14.15 23.40 -1.16
CA PHE A 421 -13.31 23.30 -2.37
C PHE A 421 -13.93 22.42 -3.44
N SER A 422 -14.61 21.34 -3.08
CA SER A 422 -15.35 20.50 -4.02
C SER A 422 -16.52 21.23 -4.67
N LEU A 423 -17.18 22.12 -3.92
CA LEU A 423 -18.36 22.87 -4.38
C LEU A 423 -18.01 24.24 -4.97
N TRP A 424 -16.72 24.59 -5.00
CA TRP A 424 -16.26 25.88 -5.48
C TRP A 424 -16.65 26.07 -6.95
N LYS A 425 -17.58 26.97 -7.21
CA LYS A 425 -17.90 27.37 -8.57
C LYS A 425 -16.72 28.15 -9.15
N LYS A 426 -15.94 27.55 -10.04
CA LYS A 426 -15.05 28.33 -10.91
C LYS A 426 -15.92 29.32 -11.67
N LYS A 427 -15.76 30.64 -11.44
CA LYS A 427 -16.30 31.65 -12.35
C LYS A 427 -15.70 31.28 -13.72
N LYS A 428 -16.55 30.97 -14.69
CA LYS A 428 -16.13 30.85 -16.09
C LYS A 428 -15.43 32.17 -16.43
N ALA A 429 -14.09 32.09 -16.68
CA ALA A 429 -13.37 33.19 -17.28
C ALA A 429 -13.76 33.27 -18.78
#